data_342c663073c48dbd0a5971ad5f5e711a
#
_entry.id   342c663073c48dbd0a5971ad5f5e711a
#
_cell.length_a   1.000
_cell.length_b   1.000
_cell.length_c   1.000
_cell.angle_alpha   90.00
_cell.angle_beta   90.00
_cell.angle_gamma   90.00
#
_symmetry.space_group_name_H-M   'P 1'
#
loop_
_entity.id
_entity.type
_entity.pdbx_description
1 polymer ?
#
loop_
_entity_poly.entity_id
_entity_poly.type
_entity_poly.pdbx_seq_one_letter_code
_entity_poly.pdbx_strand_id
1 'polypeptide(L)'
;MEKKKRIASVLITVKKDSPEILLINKILGAFSVEIISRQGLSLPSKDFNIISLILDSDVNTINALAGKIGKFKDADIKTLIK
;
A
#
# COMPACT_ATOMS: atom_id res chain seq x y z
N MET A 1 -7.59 -1.03 -26.31
CA MET A 1 -6.14 -0.79 -26.11
C MET A 1 -5.69 -1.41 -24.79
N GLU A 2 -4.68 -2.24 -24.84
CA GLU A 2 -4.18 -2.86 -23.63
C GLU A 2 -3.42 -1.84 -22.77
N LYS A 3 -3.67 -1.89 -21.47
CA LYS A 3 -2.91 -1.11 -20.52
C LYS A 3 -1.60 -1.83 -20.22
N LYS A 4 -0.51 -1.11 -20.32
CA LYS A 4 0.81 -1.66 -20.04
C LYS A 4 0.97 -1.86 -18.54
N LYS A 5 1.32 -3.06 -18.12
CA LYS A 5 1.61 -3.34 -16.72
C LYS A 5 3.00 -2.87 -16.35
N ARG A 6 3.11 -2.34 -15.15
CA ARG A 6 4.33 -1.84 -14.56
C ARG A 6 4.51 -2.47 -13.18
N ILE A 7 5.75 -2.55 -12.76
CA ILE A 7 6.06 -3.00 -11.40
C ILE A 7 6.16 -1.77 -10.51
N ALA A 8 5.49 -1.82 -9.36
CA ALA A 8 5.58 -0.76 -8.37
C ALA A 8 5.98 -1.34 -7.02
N SER A 9 6.87 -0.62 -6.35
CA SER A 9 7.20 -0.88 -4.96
C SER A 9 6.50 0.17 -4.10
N VAL A 10 5.75 -0.27 -3.11
CA VAL A 10 4.95 0.62 -2.27
C VAL A 10 5.32 0.38 -0.81
N LEU A 11 5.70 1.45 -0.14
CA LEU A 11 5.98 1.42 1.29
C LEU A 11 4.91 2.23 2.01
N ILE A 12 4.22 1.57 2.94
CA ILE A 12 3.19 2.20 3.76
C ILE A 12 3.64 2.15 5.22
N THR A 13 3.58 3.28 5.91
CA THR A 13 3.74 3.31 7.36
C THR A 13 2.41 3.69 7.98
N VAL A 14 2.02 3.01 9.05
CA VAL A 14 0.77 3.27 9.75
C VAL A 14 1.05 3.40 11.23
N LYS A 15 0.53 4.45 11.84
CA LYS A 15 0.67 4.69 13.26
C LYS A 15 0.15 3.49 14.05
N LYS A 16 0.89 3.05 15.10
CA LYS A 16 0.47 1.95 15.94
C LYS A 16 -0.87 2.23 16.59
N ASP A 17 -1.67 1.16 16.70
CA ASP A 17 -2.98 1.21 17.32
C ASP A 17 -3.97 2.15 16.64
N SER A 18 -3.69 2.52 15.38
CA SER A 18 -4.60 3.35 14.62
C SER A 18 -5.89 2.58 14.30
N PRO A 19 -7.06 3.21 14.52
CA PRO A 19 -8.32 2.59 14.09
C PRO A 19 -8.44 2.49 12.58
N GLU A 20 -7.59 3.18 11.83
CA GLU A 20 -7.61 3.14 10.36
C GLU A 20 -7.03 1.85 9.78
N ILE A 21 -6.32 1.05 10.60
CA ILE A 21 -5.64 -0.16 10.08
C ILE A 21 -6.63 -1.15 9.45
N LEU A 22 -7.84 -1.27 10.00
CA LEU A 22 -8.84 -2.17 9.45
C LEU A 22 -9.30 -1.73 8.07
N LEU A 23 -9.49 -0.41 7.88
CA LEU A 23 -9.88 0.13 6.58
C LEU A 23 -8.75 0.01 5.57
N ILE A 24 -7.51 0.24 6.00
CA ILE A 24 -6.34 0.08 5.14
C ILE A 24 -6.24 -1.37 4.66
N ASN A 25 -6.38 -2.34 5.58
CA ASN A 25 -6.33 -3.75 5.21
C ASN A 25 -7.46 -4.13 4.24
N LYS A 26 -8.64 -3.55 4.42
CA LYS A 26 -9.77 -3.79 3.52
C LYS A 26 -9.47 -3.28 2.12
N ILE A 27 -8.88 -2.09 2.01
CA ILE A 27 -8.48 -1.53 0.71
C ILE A 27 -7.43 -2.43 0.06
N LEU A 28 -6.41 -2.85 0.81
CA LEU A 28 -5.38 -3.73 0.27
C LEU A 28 -5.96 -5.06 -0.22
N GLY A 29 -6.96 -5.59 0.49
CA GLY A 29 -7.67 -6.79 0.06
C GLY A 29 -8.37 -6.61 -1.27
N ALA A 30 -8.92 -5.42 -1.54
CA ALA A 30 -9.58 -5.13 -2.81
C ALA A 30 -8.59 -5.08 -3.98
N PHE A 31 -7.29 -4.90 -3.71
CA PHE A 31 -6.23 -4.89 -4.73
C PHE A 31 -5.43 -6.19 -4.73
N SER A 32 -5.96 -7.27 -4.16
CA SER A 32 -5.22 -8.53 -4.00
C SER A 32 -4.75 -9.14 -5.32
N VAL A 33 -5.45 -8.90 -6.42
CA VAL A 33 -5.05 -9.42 -7.74
C VAL A 33 -3.79 -8.71 -8.24
N GLU A 34 -3.65 -7.42 -7.96
CA GLU A 34 -2.54 -6.59 -8.41
C GLU A 34 -1.30 -6.71 -7.51
N ILE A 35 -1.52 -7.12 -6.27
CA ILE A 35 -0.42 -7.25 -5.29
C ILE A 35 0.21 -8.62 -5.43
N ILE A 36 1.49 -8.65 -5.87
CA ILE A 36 2.20 -9.92 -6.06
C ILE A 36 3.09 -10.27 -4.86
N SER A 37 3.32 -9.33 -3.96
CA SER A 37 4.06 -9.58 -2.72
C SER A 37 3.58 -8.60 -1.67
N ARG A 38 3.41 -9.09 -0.44
CA ARG A 38 3.01 -8.25 0.69
C ARG A 38 3.77 -8.70 1.93
N GLN A 39 4.36 -7.74 2.64
CA GLN A 39 5.06 -8.00 3.89
C GLN A 39 4.68 -6.97 4.93
N GLY A 40 4.25 -7.43 6.09
CA GLY A 40 3.97 -6.58 7.22
C GLY A 40 5.05 -6.70 8.27
N LEU A 41 5.48 -5.57 8.83
CA LEU A 41 6.47 -5.53 9.89
C LEU A 41 5.95 -4.70 11.06
N SER A 42 5.97 -5.30 12.25
CA SER A 42 5.69 -4.61 13.48
C SER A 42 7.01 -4.27 14.15
N LEU A 43 7.27 -2.97 14.36
CA LEU A 43 8.55 -2.49 14.87
C LEU A 43 8.39 -2.10 16.35
N PRO A 44 8.92 -2.90 17.30
CA PRO A 44 8.70 -2.64 18.73
C PRO A 44 9.25 -1.28 19.20
N SER A 45 10.33 -0.80 18.56
CA SER A 45 10.99 0.45 18.98
C SER A 45 10.46 1.69 18.26
N LYS A 46 9.47 1.53 17.38
CA LYS A 46 8.88 2.63 16.61
C LYS A 46 7.42 2.80 16.97
N ASP A 47 6.87 3.97 16.69
CA ASP A 47 5.46 4.25 16.91
C ASP A 47 4.60 3.99 15.66
N PHE A 48 5.16 3.29 14.68
CA PHE A 48 4.45 2.91 13.45
C PHE A 48 4.82 1.48 13.04
N ASN A 49 3.94 0.89 12.24
CA ASN A 49 4.18 -0.39 11.57
C ASN A 49 4.39 -0.15 10.08
N ILE A 50 5.03 -1.11 9.41
CA ILE A 50 5.34 -1.00 7.99
C ILE A 50 4.56 -2.06 7.22
N ILE A 51 3.99 -1.67 6.08
CA ILE A 51 3.46 -2.60 5.08
C ILE A 51 4.22 -2.32 3.78
N SER A 52 4.86 -3.36 3.25
CA SER A 52 5.63 -3.27 2.01
C SER A 52 4.94 -4.12 0.95
N LEU A 53 4.73 -3.54 -0.23
CA LEU A 53 4.01 -4.19 -1.32
C LEU A 53 4.83 -4.14 -2.60
N ILE A 54 4.68 -5.19 -3.41
CA ILE A 54 5.06 -5.14 -4.82
C ILE A 54 3.79 -5.35 -5.64
N LEU A 55 3.53 -4.46 -6.58
CA LEU A 55 2.39 -4.56 -7.48
C LEU A 55 2.84 -4.77 -8.91
N ASP A 56 2.03 -5.53 -9.64
CA ASP A 56 2.16 -5.68 -11.09
C ASP A 56 0.82 -5.23 -11.68
N SER A 57 0.77 -4.00 -12.19
CA SER A 57 -0.47 -3.41 -12.67
C SER A 57 -0.20 -2.19 -13.53
N ASP A 58 -1.26 -1.66 -14.15
CA ASP A 58 -1.14 -0.41 -14.89
C ASP A 58 -0.99 0.79 -13.93
N VAL A 59 -0.44 1.88 -14.46
CA VAL A 59 -0.15 3.07 -13.66
C VAL A 59 -1.40 3.65 -13.01
N ASN A 60 -2.52 3.65 -13.72
CA ASN A 60 -3.77 4.19 -13.15
C ASN A 60 -4.22 3.41 -11.93
N THR A 61 -4.11 2.09 -11.96
CA THR A 61 -4.48 1.24 -10.83
C THR A 61 -3.52 1.43 -9.66
N ILE A 62 -2.21 1.51 -9.95
CA ILE A 62 -1.20 1.76 -8.92
C ILE A 62 -1.49 3.10 -8.22
N ASN A 63 -1.75 4.14 -9.00
CA ASN A 63 -2.05 5.47 -8.45
C ASN A 63 -3.39 5.49 -7.70
N ALA A 64 -4.37 4.69 -8.12
CA ALA A 64 -5.64 4.58 -7.40
C ALA A 64 -5.43 4.00 -6.00
N LEU A 65 -4.61 2.96 -5.88
CA LEU A 65 -4.26 2.40 -4.57
C LEU A 65 -3.54 3.45 -3.72
N ALA A 66 -2.52 4.09 -4.28
CA ALA A 66 -1.75 5.09 -3.56
C ALA A 66 -2.63 6.24 -3.07
N GLY A 67 -3.56 6.70 -3.90
CA GLY A 67 -4.49 7.77 -3.54
C GLY A 67 -5.45 7.37 -2.42
N LYS A 68 -5.94 6.14 -2.45
CA LYS A 68 -6.85 5.65 -1.40
C LYS A 68 -6.15 5.55 -0.05
N ILE A 69 -4.91 5.05 -0.03
CA ILE A 69 -4.15 4.92 1.21
C ILE A 69 -3.66 6.29 1.70
N GLY A 70 -3.26 7.16 0.78
CA GLY A 70 -2.75 8.49 1.12
C GLY A 70 -3.76 9.41 1.79
N LYS A 71 -5.04 9.08 1.77
CA LYS A 71 -6.08 9.88 2.44
C LYS A 71 -6.14 9.65 3.95
N PHE A 72 -5.56 8.58 4.45
CA PHE A 72 -5.59 8.28 5.88
C PHE A 72 -4.60 9.17 6.63
N LYS A 73 -5.07 9.78 7.72
CA LYS A 73 -4.23 10.71 8.50
C LYS A 73 -3.11 10.00 9.25
N ASP A 74 -3.30 8.72 9.60
CA ASP A 74 -2.34 7.94 10.37
C ASP A 74 -1.40 7.12 9.48
N ALA A 75 -1.49 7.28 8.16
CA ALA A 75 -0.67 6.53 7.22
C ALA A 75 0.13 7.46 6.32
N ASP A 76 1.33 7.01 5.97
CA ASP A 76 2.14 7.62 4.92
C ASP A 76 2.43 6.57 3.86
N ILE A 77 2.56 7.00 2.62
CA ILE A 77 2.80 6.09 1.51
C ILE A 77 3.84 6.67 0.56
N LYS A 78 4.75 5.81 0.13
CA LYS A 78 5.73 6.13 -0.93
C LYS A 78 5.63 5.07 -2.00
N THR A 79 5.63 5.50 -3.24
CA THR A 79 5.49 4.60 -4.39
C THR A 79 6.63 4.85 -5.37
N LEU A 80 7.26 3.77 -5.81
CA LEU A 80 8.25 3.80 -6.88
C LEU A 80 7.74 2.92 -8.01
N ILE A 81 7.58 3.51 -9.19
CA ILE A 81 7.10 2.78 -10.37
C ILE A 81 8.28 2.59 -11.33
N LYS A 82 8.49 1.35 -11.73
CA LYS A 82 9.58 1.00 -12.64
C LYS A 82 9.11 0.99 -14.10
#